data_5a0a516fdbfdc496c2820e8b5617141e
#
_entry.id   5a0a516fdbfdc496c2820e8b5617141e
#
_cell.length_a   1.000
_cell.length_b   1.000
_cell.length_c   1.000
_cell.angle_alpha   90.00
_cell.angle_beta   90.00
_cell.angle_gamma   90.00
#
_symmetry.space_group_name_H-M   'P 1'
#
loop_
_entity.id
_entity.type
_entity.pdbx_description
1 polymer ?
#
loop_
_entity_poly.entity_id
_entity_poly.type
_entity_poly.pdbx_seq_one_letter_code
_entity_poly.pdbx_strand_id
1 'polypeptide(L)'
;IGIAVIILIITIFVVVKLIGSGKSSSNNNSQASNQVTTAVSGNSKASDMVTVPNVVGMTKDDAISALNKVGLGYKAVTQSSDTVAENSVINQGNVGGSKVEKNSQIVLTISSGRETKNVTVPNVKGKTEEEAKELIENVNLVVSVDYVYSSTVEAGKVVKYSPSGTVTEGTTVTIEVS
;
A
#
# COMPACT_ATOMS: atom_id res chain seq x y z
N ILE A 1 5.44 8.24 13.32
CA ILE A 1 6.19 8.63 12.10
C ILE A 1 5.38 8.33 10.82
N GLY A 2 4.32 7.49 10.87
CA GLY A 2 3.53 7.08 9.71
C GLY A 2 2.59 8.12 9.08
N ILE A 3 2.18 9.16 9.80
CA ILE A 3 1.17 10.14 9.33
C ILE A 3 1.79 11.23 8.44
N ALA A 4 3.07 11.54 8.60
CA ALA A 4 3.75 12.59 7.84
C ALA A 4 4.05 12.20 6.37
N VAL A 5 4.16 10.90 6.06
CA VAL A 5 4.49 10.43 4.70
C VAL A 5 3.27 10.45 3.78
N ILE A 6 2.05 10.29 4.32
CA ILE A 6 0.81 10.28 3.53
C ILE A 6 0.45 11.68 3.03
N ILE A 7 0.79 12.73 3.77
CA ILE A 7 0.50 14.13 3.40
C ILE A 7 1.41 14.60 2.26
N LEU A 8 2.63 14.05 2.15
CA LEU A 8 3.59 14.47 1.11
C LEU A 8 3.22 13.97 -0.30
N ILE A 9 2.49 12.87 -0.41
CA ILE A 9 2.10 12.31 -1.72
C ILE A 9 0.90 13.06 -2.32
N ILE A 10 0.05 13.64 -1.49
CA ILE A 10 -1.14 14.39 -1.95
C ILE A 10 -0.78 15.79 -2.48
N THR A 11 0.32 16.39 -2.02
CA THR A 11 0.72 17.75 -2.41
C THR A 11 1.44 17.85 -3.76
N ILE A 12 1.96 16.75 -4.31
CA ILE A 12 2.68 16.75 -5.60
C ILE A 12 1.73 16.75 -6.81
N PHE A 13 0.47 16.36 -6.66
CA PHE A 13 -0.47 16.25 -7.78
C PHE A 13 -1.28 17.52 -8.10
N VAL A 14 -1.19 18.58 -7.27
CA VAL A 14 -2.01 19.82 -7.42
C VAL A 14 -1.26 20.96 -8.14
N VAL A 15 0.05 20.87 -8.39
CA VAL A 15 0.85 22.01 -8.89
C VAL A 15 1.02 22.07 -10.41
N VAL A 16 0.49 21.14 -11.20
CA VAL A 16 0.74 21.11 -12.67
C VAL A 16 -0.40 21.77 -13.52
N LYS A 17 -1.41 22.37 -12.92
CA LYS A 17 -2.57 22.91 -13.69
C LYS A 17 -2.80 24.41 -13.62
N LEU A 18 -1.78 25.23 -13.47
CA LEU A 18 -1.93 26.70 -13.47
C LEU A 18 -0.78 27.44 -14.15
N ILE A 19 -0.53 27.17 -15.45
CA ILE A 19 0.16 28.12 -16.34
C ILE A 19 -0.42 27.98 -17.75
N GLY A 20 -1.21 28.93 -18.16
CA GLY A 20 -1.72 28.99 -19.53
C GLY A 20 -2.91 29.92 -19.70
N SER A 21 -2.79 31.19 -19.30
CA SER A 21 -3.74 32.21 -19.72
C SER A 21 -2.99 33.35 -20.39
N GLY A 22 -2.79 33.23 -21.71
CA GLY A 22 -2.28 34.26 -22.57
C GLY A 22 -3.42 34.97 -23.29
N LYS A 23 -3.52 36.25 -23.02
CA LYS A 23 -4.47 37.23 -23.57
C LYS A 23 -4.27 37.41 -25.08
N SER A 24 -5.31 37.30 -25.89
CA SER A 24 -5.33 37.67 -27.28
C SER A 24 -6.01 39.01 -27.51
N SER A 25 -5.35 39.90 -28.18
CA SER A 25 -5.85 41.17 -28.68
C SER A 25 -6.35 41.04 -30.12
N SER A 26 -7.48 41.68 -30.40
CA SER A 26 -8.17 41.77 -31.67
C SER A 26 -7.37 42.53 -32.72
N ASN A 27 -7.44 42.12 -33.98
CA ASN A 27 -7.49 43.01 -35.10
C ASN A 27 -8.13 42.35 -36.34
N ASN A 28 -9.18 43.01 -36.85
CA ASN A 28 -9.87 42.73 -38.08
C ASN A 28 -8.97 43.09 -39.30
N ASN A 29 -8.97 42.29 -40.32
CA ASN A 29 -9.03 42.78 -41.70
C ASN A 29 -9.56 41.70 -42.66
N SER A 30 -10.53 42.10 -43.46
CA SER A 30 -11.18 41.31 -44.51
C SER A 30 -10.30 41.19 -45.74
N GLN A 31 -10.20 40.04 -46.39
CA GLN A 31 -10.37 39.88 -47.82
C GLN A 31 -10.40 38.43 -48.29
N ALA A 32 -11.15 38.25 -49.31
CA ALA A 32 -11.71 37.03 -49.88
C ALA A 32 -10.74 36.07 -50.61
N SER A 33 -11.27 34.87 -50.82
CA SER A 33 -11.08 33.93 -51.89
C SER A 33 -9.85 32.98 -51.80
N ASN A 34 -10.01 31.74 -51.59
CA ASN A 34 -10.13 30.66 -52.56
C ASN A 34 -10.29 29.30 -51.81
N GLN A 35 -11.27 28.58 -52.25
CA GLN A 35 -11.50 27.19 -51.90
C GLN A 35 -10.30 26.35 -52.30
N VAL A 36 -9.76 25.61 -51.33
CA VAL A 36 -9.22 24.26 -51.58
C VAL A 36 -9.81 23.38 -50.51
N THR A 37 -10.83 22.66 -50.88
CA THR A 37 -11.42 21.55 -50.13
C THR A 37 -10.42 20.40 -50.19
N THR A 38 -9.47 20.33 -49.26
CA THR A 38 -8.87 19.06 -48.85
C THR A 38 -9.68 18.55 -47.69
N ALA A 39 -10.64 17.68 -47.99
CA ALA A 39 -11.26 16.84 -47.02
C ALA A 39 -10.16 15.95 -46.39
N VAL A 40 -9.54 16.43 -45.31
CA VAL A 40 -8.86 15.54 -44.38
C VAL A 40 -9.95 14.79 -43.67
N SER A 41 -10.32 13.63 -44.23
CA SER A 41 -11.09 12.62 -43.52
C SER A 41 -10.23 12.13 -42.35
N GLY A 42 -10.13 12.97 -41.32
CA GLY A 42 -9.72 12.54 -39.99
C GLY A 42 -10.81 11.64 -39.47
N ASN A 43 -10.66 10.34 -39.71
CA ASN A 43 -11.42 9.33 -39.02
C ASN A 43 -11.05 9.40 -37.52
N SER A 44 -11.57 10.42 -36.84
CA SER A 44 -11.60 10.46 -35.38
C SER A 44 -12.55 9.34 -34.97
N LYS A 45 -12.01 8.14 -34.83
CA LYS A 45 -12.68 7.06 -34.13
C LYS A 45 -13.06 7.66 -32.78
N ALA A 46 -14.36 7.92 -32.61
CA ALA A 46 -14.88 8.34 -31.31
C ALA A 46 -14.37 7.33 -30.29
N SER A 47 -13.43 7.74 -29.44
CA SER A 47 -12.89 6.87 -28.42
C SER A 47 -14.05 6.47 -27.51
N ASP A 48 -14.40 5.19 -27.47
CA ASP A 48 -15.42 4.66 -26.58
C ASP A 48 -14.99 4.96 -25.13
N MET A 49 -15.50 6.02 -24.55
CA MET A 49 -15.22 6.41 -23.18
C MET A 49 -16.05 5.57 -22.23
N VAL A 50 -15.42 4.98 -21.24
CA VAL A 50 -16.06 4.21 -20.17
C VAL A 50 -15.84 4.88 -18.81
N THR A 51 -16.80 4.70 -17.91
CA THR A 51 -16.70 5.24 -16.55
C THR A 51 -15.93 4.27 -15.67
N VAL A 52 -14.91 4.77 -14.98
CA VAL A 52 -14.10 3.98 -14.03
C VAL A 52 -14.94 3.67 -12.79
N PRO A 53 -15.13 2.40 -12.41
CA PRO A 53 -15.80 2.06 -11.16
C PRO A 53 -14.93 2.46 -9.96
N ASN A 54 -15.56 2.78 -8.82
CA ASN A 54 -14.83 2.91 -7.56
C ASN A 54 -14.57 1.51 -6.98
N VAL A 55 -13.30 1.12 -6.92
CA VAL A 55 -12.87 -0.20 -6.43
C VAL A 55 -12.01 -0.13 -5.16
N VAL A 56 -11.81 1.08 -4.59
CA VAL A 56 -11.06 1.24 -3.34
C VAL A 56 -11.78 0.53 -2.20
N GLY A 57 -11.04 -0.24 -1.41
CA GLY A 57 -11.58 -1.06 -0.33
C GLY A 57 -12.12 -2.43 -0.75
N MET A 58 -12.26 -2.71 -2.04
CA MET A 58 -12.66 -4.03 -2.53
C MET A 58 -11.50 -5.01 -2.44
N THR A 59 -11.83 -6.32 -2.47
CA THR A 59 -10.79 -7.33 -2.69
C THR A 59 -10.19 -7.17 -4.09
N LYS A 60 -8.96 -7.60 -4.28
CA LYS A 60 -8.29 -7.58 -5.59
C LYS A 60 -9.15 -8.22 -6.69
N ASP A 61 -9.75 -9.36 -6.39
CA ASP A 61 -10.52 -10.13 -7.38
C ASP A 61 -11.85 -9.45 -7.74
N ASP A 62 -12.53 -8.86 -6.75
CA ASP A 62 -13.74 -8.07 -6.98
C ASP A 62 -13.44 -6.80 -7.78
N ALA A 63 -12.33 -6.12 -7.47
CA ALA A 63 -11.87 -4.95 -8.20
C ALA A 63 -11.57 -5.26 -9.66
N ILE A 64 -10.85 -6.35 -9.92
CA ILE A 64 -10.55 -6.84 -11.28
C ILE A 64 -11.85 -7.15 -12.02
N SER A 65 -12.79 -7.84 -11.37
CA SER A 65 -14.08 -8.19 -11.95
C SER A 65 -14.89 -6.93 -12.31
N ALA A 66 -14.89 -5.92 -11.43
CA ALA A 66 -15.56 -4.64 -11.65
C ALA A 66 -14.98 -3.87 -12.85
N LEU A 67 -13.64 -3.82 -12.97
CA LEU A 67 -12.96 -3.19 -14.11
C LEU A 67 -13.23 -3.92 -15.43
N ASN A 68 -13.14 -5.24 -15.42
CA ASN A 68 -13.38 -6.06 -16.61
C ASN A 68 -14.81 -5.91 -17.14
N LYS A 69 -15.80 -5.79 -16.27
CA LYS A 69 -17.21 -5.58 -16.65
C LYS A 69 -17.43 -4.33 -17.50
N VAL A 70 -16.60 -3.31 -17.31
CA VAL A 70 -16.68 -2.05 -18.08
C VAL A 70 -15.62 -1.97 -19.19
N GLY A 71 -14.91 -3.07 -19.46
CA GLY A 71 -13.90 -3.15 -20.52
C GLY A 71 -12.61 -2.38 -20.20
N LEU A 72 -12.24 -2.29 -18.90
CA LEU A 72 -10.97 -1.73 -18.43
C LEU A 72 -10.02 -2.84 -18.01
N GLY A 73 -8.72 -2.64 -18.30
CA GLY A 73 -7.65 -3.45 -17.76
C GLY A 73 -7.17 -2.93 -16.41
N TYR A 74 -6.22 -3.65 -15.80
CA TYR A 74 -5.58 -3.19 -14.57
C TYR A 74 -4.07 -3.46 -14.58
N LYS A 75 -3.35 -2.68 -13.77
CA LYS A 75 -1.97 -2.92 -13.39
C LYS A 75 -1.89 -2.90 -11.87
N ALA A 76 -1.49 -4.01 -11.25
CA ALA A 76 -1.35 -4.07 -9.80
C ALA A 76 0.06 -3.66 -9.37
N VAL A 77 0.14 -2.89 -8.30
CA VAL A 77 1.34 -2.62 -7.49
C VAL A 77 1.01 -2.98 -6.05
N THR A 78 1.97 -3.47 -5.29
CA THR A 78 1.77 -3.84 -3.88
C THR A 78 2.34 -2.78 -2.94
N GLN A 79 1.67 -2.58 -1.81
CA GLN A 79 2.10 -1.69 -0.75
C GLN A 79 1.67 -2.28 0.59
N SER A 80 2.55 -2.25 1.61
CA SER A 80 2.17 -2.62 2.97
C SER A 80 1.18 -1.62 3.57
N SER A 81 0.28 -2.11 4.40
CA SER A 81 -0.70 -1.29 5.11
C SER A 81 -1.07 -1.92 6.44
N ASP A 82 -1.05 -1.10 7.50
CA ASP A 82 -1.50 -1.52 8.84
C ASP A 82 -3.03 -1.44 8.99
N THR A 83 -3.71 -0.75 8.08
CA THR A 83 -5.15 -0.43 8.17
C THR A 83 -6.00 -1.10 7.11
N VAL A 84 -5.40 -1.50 5.99
CA VAL A 84 -6.10 -2.17 4.89
C VAL A 84 -5.71 -3.65 4.87
N ALA A 85 -6.71 -4.52 4.87
CA ALA A 85 -6.48 -5.96 4.85
C ALA A 85 -5.65 -6.39 3.63
N GLU A 86 -4.86 -7.44 3.80
CA GLU A 86 -4.11 -8.05 2.71
C GLU A 86 -5.03 -8.39 1.52
N ASN A 87 -4.51 -8.24 0.31
CA ASN A 87 -5.24 -8.45 -0.94
C ASN A 87 -6.45 -7.51 -1.16
N SER A 88 -6.54 -6.40 -0.45
CA SER A 88 -7.55 -5.35 -0.67
C SER A 88 -6.95 -4.12 -1.36
N VAL A 89 -7.75 -3.40 -2.12
CA VAL A 89 -7.34 -2.19 -2.85
C VAL A 89 -7.18 -1.02 -1.89
N ILE A 90 -5.95 -0.53 -1.73
CA ILE A 90 -5.65 0.70 -0.96
C ILE A 90 -6.05 1.94 -1.77
N ASN A 91 -5.70 1.95 -3.05
CA ASN A 91 -5.90 3.10 -3.93
C ASN A 91 -6.03 2.68 -5.39
N GLN A 92 -6.68 3.52 -6.20
CA GLN A 92 -6.76 3.38 -7.65
C GLN A 92 -6.23 4.64 -8.34
N GLY A 93 -5.49 4.48 -9.43
CA GLY A 93 -4.82 5.57 -10.13
C GLY A 93 -5.77 6.56 -10.81
N ASN A 94 -6.97 6.11 -11.18
CA ASN A 94 -8.02 6.94 -11.75
C ASN A 94 -9.19 6.99 -10.78
N VAL A 95 -9.67 8.19 -10.48
CA VAL A 95 -10.79 8.38 -9.54
C VAL A 95 -12.04 7.68 -10.06
N GLY A 96 -12.76 6.98 -9.17
CA GLY A 96 -14.06 6.39 -9.49
C GLY A 96 -15.03 7.45 -10.02
N GLY A 97 -15.75 7.11 -11.09
CA GLY A 97 -16.62 8.04 -11.82
C GLY A 97 -15.94 8.84 -12.94
N SER A 98 -14.61 8.86 -13.02
CA SER A 98 -13.91 9.48 -14.15
C SER A 98 -14.13 8.70 -15.45
N LYS A 99 -13.97 9.38 -16.58
CA LYS A 99 -14.07 8.75 -17.91
C LYS A 99 -12.68 8.54 -18.48
N VAL A 100 -12.45 7.33 -18.97
CA VAL A 100 -11.21 6.91 -19.65
C VAL A 100 -11.55 6.16 -20.93
N GLU A 101 -10.60 6.02 -21.83
CA GLU A 101 -10.78 5.22 -23.04
C GLU A 101 -10.98 3.75 -22.69
N LYS A 102 -11.84 3.07 -23.42
CA LYS A 102 -12.02 1.62 -23.31
C LYS A 102 -10.69 0.90 -23.50
N ASN A 103 -10.49 -0.19 -22.77
CA ASN A 103 -9.24 -0.94 -22.69
C ASN A 103 -8.06 -0.20 -21.99
N SER A 104 -8.29 1.00 -21.42
CA SER A 104 -7.29 1.64 -20.56
C SER A 104 -6.97 0.77 -19.36
N GLN A 105 -5.71 0.83 -18.89
CA GLN A 105 -5.27 0.15 -17.68
C GLN A 105 -5.38 1.08 -16.47
N ILE A 106 -6.06 0.62 -15.44
CA ILE A 106 -6.17 1.30 -14.14
C ILE A 106 -5.11 0.74 -13.21
N VAL A 107 -4.27 1.61 -12.64
CA VAL A 107 -3.29 1.19 -11.63
C VAL A 107 -4.03 0.96 -10.32
N LEU A 108 -3.89 -0.24 -9.75
CA LEU A 108 -4.43 -0.59 -8.44
C LEU A 108 -3.27 -0.77 -7.46
N THR A 109 -3.30 -0.07 -6.34
CA THR A 109 -2.41 -0.32 -5.21
C THR A 109 -3.08 -1.33 -4.29
N ILE A 110 -2.50 -2.51 -4.18
CA ILE A 110 -3.03 -3.64 -3.40
C ILE A 110 -2.25 -3.75 -2.08
N SER A 111 -2.97 -3.92 -0.98
CA SER A 111 -2.35 -4.16 0.31
C SER A 111 -1.64 -5.52 0.34
N SER A 112 -0.40 -5.53 0.77
CA SER A 112 0.33 -6.75 1.16
C SER A 112 0.15 -7.10 2.65
N GLY A 113 -0.79 -6.42 3.33
CA GLY A 113 -0.95 -6.52 4.77
C GLY A 113 0.09 -5.68 5.52
N ARG A 114 0.17 -5.91 6.83
CA ARG A 114 1.15 -5.24 7.69
C ARG A 114 2.56 -5.61 7.28
N GLU A 115 3.46 -4.64 7.28
CA GLU A 115 4.89 -4.93 7.14
C GLU A 115 5.36 -5.70 8.39
N THR A 116 5.79 -6.95 8.17
CA THR A 116 6.35 -7.78 9.24
C THR A 116 7.86 -7.66 9.22
N LYS A 117 8.43 -7.23 10.35
CA LYS A 117 9.88 -7.21 10.54
C LYS A 117 10.33 -8.48 11.24
N ASN A 118 11.46 -9.00 10.84
CA ASN A 118 12.09 -10.13 11.50
C ASN A 118 13.10 -9.63 12.53
N VAL A 119 13.04 -10.20 13.73
CA VAL A 119 13.93 -9.91 14.84
C VAL A 119 14.55 -11.19 15.37
N THR A 120 15.75 -11.12 15.91
CA THR A 120 16.41 -12.28 16.51
C THR A 120 16.07 -12.37 17.99
N VAL A 121 15.57 -13.51 18.43
CA VAL A 121 15.31 -13.79 19.85
C VAL A 121 16.62 -13.74 20.63
N PRO A 122 16.74 -12.89 21.66
CA PRO A 122 17.95 -12.81 22.47
C PRO A 122 18.14 -14.10 23.26
N ASN A 123 19.41 -14.44 23.56
CA ASN A 123 19.71 -15.55 24.44
C ASN A 123 19.45 -15.16 25.90
N VAL A 124 18.39 -15.71 26.48
CA VAL A 124 17.96 -15.43 27.86
C VAL A 124 18.17 -16.59 28.82
N LYS A 125 18.77 -17.70 28.38
CA LYS A 125 19.03 -18.86 29.25
C LYS A 125 19.95 -18.48 30.40
N GLY A 126 19.57 -18.83 31.63
CA GLY A 126 20.32 -18.57 32.87
C GLY A 126 20.20 -17.14 33.40
N LYS A 127 19.48 -16.26 32.73
CA LYS A 127 19.13 -14.91 33.20
C LYS A 127 18.00 -14.97 34.21
N THR A 128 17.83 -13.89 35.00
CA THR A 128 16.66 -13.75 35.85
C THR A 128 15.40 -13.55 34.97
N GLU A 129 14.24 -13.75 35.54
CA GLU A 129 12.97 -13.54 34.84
C GLU A 129 12.85 -12.11 34.35
N GLU A 130 13.18 -11.11 35.18
CA GLU A 130 13.12 -9.70 34.85
C GLU A 130 14.06 -9.33 33.69
N GLU A 131 15.34 -9.79 33.77
CA GLU A 131 16.32 -9.55 32.71
C GLU A 131 15.88 -10.18 31.39
N ALA A 132 15.28 -11.37 31.45
CA ALA A 132 14.79 -12.09 30.26
C ALA A 132 13.61 -11.34 29.61
N LYS A 133 12.65 -10.86 30.42
CA LYS A 133 11.51 -10.07 29.93
C LYS A 133 12.00 -8.79 29.25
N GLU A 134 12.86 -8.01 29.91
CA GLU A 134 13.40 -6.78 29.36
C GLU A 134 14.09 -7.01 28.01
N LEU A 135 14.95 -8.03 27.91
CA LEU A 135 15.67 -8.34 26.66
C LEU A 135 14.74 -8.72 25.52
N ILE A 136 13.70 -9.51 25.79
CA ILE A 136 12.75 -9.98 24.77
C ILE A 136 11.84 -8.82 24.34
N GLU A 137 11.34 -8.02 25.27
CA GLU A 137 10.48 -6.85 24.99
C GLU A 137 11.21 -5.75 24.23
N ASN A 138 12.51 -5.54 24.51
CA ASN A 138 13.35 -4.56 23.81
C ASN A 138 13.50 -4.82 22.29
N VAL A 139 13.25 -6.05 21.85
CA VAL A 139 13.23 -6.42 20.42
C VAL A 139 11.80 -6.60 19.89
N ASN A 140 10.82 -5.99 20.55
CA ASN A 140 9.39 -6.02 20.15
C ASN A 140 8.80 -7.43 20.07
N LEU A 141 9.21 -8.32 20.96
CA LEU A 141 8.63 -9.65 21.15
C LEU A 141 7.75 -9.66 22.41
N VAL A 142 6.81 -10.58 22.46
CA VAL A 142 5.92 -10.78 23.62
C VAL A 142 6.48 -11.90 24.49
N VAL A 143 6.41 -11.75 25.81
CA VAL A 143 6.89 -12.77 26.77
C VAL A 143 5.70 -13.53 27.36
N SER A 144 5.83 -14.85 27.41
CA SER A 144 5.02 -15.75 28.26
C SER A 144 5.93 -16.45 29.24
N VAL A 145 5.49 -16.57 30.50
CA VAL A 145 6.30 -17.21 31.55
C VAL A 145 5.59 -18.47 32.02
N ASP A 146 6.33 -19.58 31.99
CA ASP A 146 5.94 -20.86 32.59
C ASP A 146 6.93 -21.21 33.72
N TYR A 147 6.42 -21.67 34.86
CA TYR A 147 7.27 -22.08 35.97
C TYR A 147 7.45 -23.59 35.96
N VAL A 148 8.71 -24.03 36.06
CA VAL A 148 9.08 -25.45 36.03
C VAL A 148 10.03 -25.77 37.17
N TYR A 149 9.97 -27.00 37.67
CA TYR A 149 10.97 -27.44 38.65
C TYR A 149 12.29 -27.78 37.94
N SER A 150 13.39 -27.28 38.47
CA SER A 150 14.75 -27.67 37.99
C SER A 150 15.66 -27.96 39.17
N SER A 151 16.36 -29.08 39.11
CA SER A 151 17.39 -29.44 40.07
C SER A 151 18.78 -28.89 39.72
N THR A 152 18.93 -28.29 38.52
CA THR A 152 20.21 -27.86 37.99
C THR A 152 20.31 -26.35 37.75
N VAL A 153 19.18 -25.68 37.71
CA VAL A 153 19.10 -24.21 37.51
C VAL A 153 18.57 -23.60 38.79
N GLU A 154 19.21 -22.51 39.23
CA GLU A 154 18.83 -21.76 40.43
C GLU A 154 17.41 -21.19 40.30
N ALA A 155 16.66 -21.18 41.40
CA ALA A 155 15.31 -20.63 41.43
C ALA A 155 15.28 -19.18 40.92
N GLY A 156 14.26 -18.82 40.12
CA GLY A 156 14.08 -17.52 39.49
C GLY A 156 14.91 -17.31 38.23
N LYS A 157 15.59 -18.33 37.72
CA LYS A 157 16.36 -18.25 36.47
C LYS A 157 15.72 -19.04 35.33
N VAL A 158 15.90 -18.54 34.11
CA VAL A 158 15.39 -19.16 32.88
C VAL A 158 16.14 -20.48 32.60
N VAL A 159 15.41 -21.56 32.59
CA VAL A 159 15.88 -22.92 32.24
C VAL A 159 15.97 -23.06 30.73
N LYS A 160 14.92 -22.61 30.05
CA LYS A 160 14.74 -22.76 28.59
C LYS A 160 13.83 -21.66 28.06
N TYR A 161 13.90 -21.42 26.76
CA TYR A 161 12.99 -20.50 26.05
C TYR A 161 12.73 -21.00 24.63
N SER A 162 11.56 -20.64 24.09
CA SER A 162 11.13 -21.03 22.74
C SER A 162 10.10 -20.00 22.20
N PRO A 163 10.16 -19.67 20.91
CA PRO A 163 11.14 -20.06 19.90
C PRO A 163 12.50 -19.42 20.12
N SER A 164 13.52 -19.89 19.38
CA SER A 164 14.85 -19.30 19.31
C SER A 164 15.18 -18.97 17.85
N GLY A 165 16.21 -18.13 17.61
CA GLY A 165 16.60 -17.70 16.27
C GLY A 165 15.81 -16.49 15.78
N THR A 166 15.55 -16.40 14.48
CA THR A 166 14.86 -15.26 13.87
C THR A 166 13.36 -15.54 13.78
N VAL A 167 12.58 -14.61 14.31
CA VAL A 167 11.11 -14.65 14.33
C VAL A 167 10.54 -13.30 13.90
N THR A 168 9.24 -13.23 13.63
CA THR A 168 8.55 -11.98 13.32
C THR A 168 8.33 -11.16 14.59
N GLU A 169 8.44 -9.82 14.53
CA GLU A 169 8.00 -8.90 15.61
C GLU A 169 6.61 -9.28 16.13
N GLY A 170 6.41 -9.17 17.44
CA GLY A 170 5.16 -9.55 18.10
C GLY A 170 5.00 -11.04 18.37
N THR A 171 5.95 -11.89 17.93
CA THR A 171 5.94 -13.33 18.27
C THR A 171 6.07 -13.49 19.78
N THR A 172 5.27 -14.40 20.36
CA THR A 172 5.37 -14.77 21.77
C THR A 172 6.54 -15.73 21.98
N VAL A 173 7.44 -15.36 22.88
CA VAL A 173 8.52 -16.20 23.37
C VAL A 173 8.14 -16.68 24.76
N THR A 174 8.01 -17.99 24.92
CA THR A 174 7.78 -18.62 26.22
C THR A 174 9.11 -18.87 26.89
N ILE A 175 9.28 -18.36 28.10
CA ILE A 175 10.41 -18.66 28.98
C ILE A 175 9.97 -19.60 30.09
N GLU A 176 10.75 -20.67 30.33
CA GLU A 176 10.56 -21.60 31.44
C GLU A 176 11.49 -21.16 32.59
N VAL A 177 10.92 -20.78 33.73
CA VAL A 177 11.66 -20.28 34.90
C VAL A 177 11.66 -21.33 36.01
N SER A 178 12.85 -21.57 36.62
CA SER A 178 13.02 -22.54 37.72
C SER A 178 12.38 -22.06 39.02
#